data_7c2a1955a6191d7a346ff755bfb6a304
#
_entry.id   7c2a1955a6191d7a346ff755bfb6a304
#
_cell.length_a   1.000
_cell.length_b   1.000
_cell.length_c   1.000
_cell.angle_alpha   90.00
_cell.angle_beta   90.00
_cell.angle_gamma   90.00
#
_symmetry.space_group_name_H-M   'P 1'
#
loop_
_entity.id
_entity.type
_entity.pdbx_description
1 polymer ?
#
loop_
_entity_poly.entity_id
_entity_poly.type
_entity_poly.pdbx_seq_one_letter_code
_entity_poly.pdbx_strand_id
1 'polypeptide(L)'
;VSVDISKTNATAIPDFTFSQKKYLLNMKLPHNLKSIGQRVFSNCGRLCGTLELPASVTAIEFGAFMGCDNLRYVLATGNKITTLGDNLFGEGVPSKLVYKK
;
A
#
# COMPACT_ATOMS: atom_id res chain seq x y z
N VAL A 1 5.56 -9.22 -12.61
CA VAL A 1 6.65 -8.23 -12.52
C VAL A 1 6.75 -7.74 -11.08
N SER A 2 7.96 -7.76 -10.55
CA SER A 2 8.27 -7.20 -9.24
C SER A 2 8.88 -5.81 -9.41
N VAL A 3 8.47 -4.87 -8.57
CA VAL A 3 8.99 -3.51 -8.61
C VAL A 3 9.68 -3.19 -7.29
N ASP A 4 10.92 -2.74 -7.36
CA ASP A 4 11.72 -2.39 -6.19
C ASP A 4 12.12 -0.92 -6.27
N ILE A 5 11.49 -0.09 -5.46
CA ILE A 5 11.82 1.34 -5.34
C ILE A 5 12.39 1.65 -3.95
N SER A 6 12.85 0.61 -3.24
CA SER A 6 13.32 0.75 -1.86
C SER A 6 14.54 1.67 -1.72
N LYS A 7 15.31 1.87 -2.80
CA LYS A 7 16.50 2.72 -2.76
C LYS A 7 16.24 4.16 -3.18
N THR A 8 15.00 4.50 -3.50
CA THR A 8 14.66 5.89 -3.78
C THR A 8 14.53 6.68 -2.49
N ASN A 9 14.63 8.01 -2.59
CA ASN A 9 14.44 8.90 -1.44
C ASN A 9 13.02 9.45 -1.36
N ALA A 10 12.08 8.82 -2.04
CA ALA A 10 10.70 9.27 -2.05
C ALA A 10 10.08 9.18 -0.67
N THR A 11 9.36 10.22 -0.29
CA THR A 11 8.62 10.28 0.99
C THR A 11 7.11 10.15 0.80
N ALA A 12 6.64 10.26 -0.44
CA ALA A 12 5.22 10.13 -0.76
C ALA A 12 5.05 9.46 -2.11
N ILE A 13 4.00 8.65 -2.22
CA ILE A 13 3.57 8.10 -3.51
C ILE A 13 2.31 8.87 -3.90
N PRO A 14 2.36 9.64 -5.00
CA PRO A 14 1.21 10.41 -5.45
C PRO A 14 0.00 9.55 -5.80
N ASP A 15 -1.18 10.17 -5.81
CA ASP A 15 -2.42 9.48 -6.14
C ASP A 15 -2.31 8.74 -7.48
N PHE A 16 -2.86 7.55 -7.51
CA PHE A 16 -2.98 6.71 -8.72
C PHE A 16 -1.66 6.23 -9.33
N THR A 17 -0.51 6.43 -8.69
CA THR A 17 0.82 6.15 -9.29
C THR A 17 0.92 4.73 -9.87
N PHE A 18 0.44 3.72 -9.16
CA PHE A 18 0.49 2.33 -9.60
C PHE A 18 -0.91 1.76 -9.89
N SER A 19 -1.91 2.63 -10.02
CA SER A 19 -3.28 2.21 -10.27
C SER A 19 -3.39 1.38 -11.55
N GLN A 20 -4.13 0.28 -11.49
CA GLN A 20 -4.42 -0.60 -12.62
C GLN A 20 -3.20 -1.29 -13.25
N LYS A 21 -2.12 -1.43 -12.49
CA LYS A 21 -0.94 -2.18 -12.94
C LYS A 21 -1.18 -3.68 -12.76
N LYS A 22 -1.88 -4.28 -13.71
CA LYS A 22 -2.39 -5.65 -13.61
C LYS A 22 -1.31 -6.73 -13.54
N TYR A 23 -0.09 -6.42 -13.99
CA TYR A 23 1.04 -7.36 -13.98
C TYR A 23 1.96 -7.17 -12.78
N LEU A 24 1.63 -6.27 -11.87
CA LEU A 24 2.43 -6.04 -10.67
C LEU A 24 2.21 -7.19 -9.69
N LEU A 25 3.27 -7.94 -9.38
CA LEU A 25 3.21 -9.07 -8.46
C LEU A 25 3.59 -8.70 -7.03
N ASN A 26 4.64 -7.89 -6.87
CA ASN A 26 5.01 -7.38 -5.57
C ASN A 26 5.76 -6.06 -5.70
N MET A 27 5.91 -5.39 -4.57
CA MET A 27 6.47 -4.05 -4.52
C MET A 27 7.32 -3.90 -3.26
N LYS A 28 8.53 -3.37 -3.42
CA LYS A 28 9.34 -2.92 -2.28
C LYS A 28 9.31 -1.41 -2.22
N LEU A 29 8.88 -0.89 -1.08
CA LEU A 29 8.63 0.53 -0.90
C LEU A 29 9.86 1.27 -0.37
N PRO A 30 9.98 2.59 -0.61
CA PRO A 30 11.07 3.40 -0.06
C PRO A 30 11.07 3.39 1.47
N HIS A 31 12.25 3.26 2.07
CA HIS A 31 12.33 3.12 3.53
C HIS A 31 12.00 4.40 4.31
N ASN A 32 11.94 5.56 3.63
CA ASN A 32 11.53 6.83 4.24
C ASN A 32 10.12 7.26 3.82
N LEU A 33 9.35 6.34 3.23
CA LEU A 33 8.01 6.65 2.78
C LEU A 33 7.12 7.05 3.94
N LYS A 34 6.44 8.20 3.81
CA LYS A 34 5.56 8.74 4.86
C LYS A 34 4.09 8.64 4.50
N SER A 35 3.77 8.74 3.20
CA SER A 35 2.37 8.70 2.79
C SER A 35 2.16 7.92 1.50
N ILE A 36 1.01 7.28 1.44
CA ILE A 36 0.52 6.57 0.27
C ILE A 36 -0.76 7.27 -0.14
N GLY A 37 -0.78 7.82 -1.35
CA GLY A 37 -1.89 8.60 -1.86
C GLY A 37 -3.15 7.79 -2.14
N GLN A 38 -4.17 8.48 -2.64
CA GLN A 38 -5.45 7.84 -2.97
C GLN A 38 -5.26 6.86 -4.12
N ARG A 39 -5.82 5.68 -3.97
CA ARG A 39 -5.90 4.66 -5.02
C ARG A 39 -4.56 4.30 -5.67
N VAL A 40 -3.47 4.45 -4.93
CA VAL A 40 -2.13 4.19 -5.46
C VAL A 40 -2.02 2.78 -6.05
N PHE A 41 -2.56 1.78 -5.38
CA PHE A 41 -2.51 0.38 -5.83
C PHE A 41 -3.89 -0.14 -6.25
N SER A 42 -4.83 0.73 -6.60
CA SER A 42 -6.17 0.29 -6.97
C SER A 42 -6.12 -0.61 -8.21
N ASN A 43 -6.87 -1.69 -8.15
CA ASN A 43 -6.99 -2.66 -9.25
C ASN A 43 -5.66 -3.31 -9.67
N CYS A 44 -4.72 -3.44 -8.73
CA CYS A 44 -3.52 -4.25 -8.90
C CYS A 44 -3.88 -5.70 -8.56
N GLY A 45 -4.68 -6.34 -9.42
CA GLY A 45 -5.28 -7.63 -9.11
C GLY A 45 -4.30 -8.79 -8.93
N ARG A 46 -3.08 -8.67 -9.41
CA ARG A 46 -2.05 -9.70 -9.24
C ARG A 46 -1.07 -9.42 -8.11
N LEU A 47 -1.16 -8.25 -7.48
CA LEU A 47 -0.36 -7.96 -6.31
C LEU A 47 -0.74 -8.94 -5.20
N CYS A 48 0.20 -9.76 -4.77
CA CYS A 48 -0.11 -10.90 -3.91
C CYS A 48 0.81 -10.98 -2.71
N GLY A 49 0.43 -11.85 -1.76
CA GLY A 49 1.21 -12.07 -0.55
C GLY A 49 1.07 -10.92 0.43
N THR A 50 2.18 -10.58 1.10
CA THR A 50 2.21 -9.53 2.10
C THR A 50 2.99 -8.34 1.58
N LEU A 51 2.35 -7.17 1.59
CA LEU A 51 3.03 -5.90 1.30
C LEU A 51 3.49 -5.29 2.61
N GLU A 52 4.79 -5.11 2.76
CA GLU A 52 5.36 -4.50 3.96
C GLU A 52 5.44 -2.98 3.80
N LEU A 53 4.88 -2.27 4.78
CA LEU A 53 4.99 -0.83 4.85
C LEU A 53 6.18 -0.45 5.71
N PRO A 54 7.01 0.51 5.28
CA PRO A 54 8.08 1.02 6.12
C PRO A 54 7.54 1.61 7.42
N ALA A 55 8.33 1.56 8.48
CA ALA A 55 7.93 2.10 9.78
C ALA A 55 7.68 3.61 9.75
N SER A 56 8.15 4.30 8.72
CA SER A 56 7.98 5.74 8.55
C SER A 56 6.59 6.15 8.07
N VAL A 57 5.77 5.22 7.57
CA VAL A 57 4.45 5.55 7.01
C VAL A 57 3.52 6.06 8.11
N THR A 58 2.94 7.25 7.89
CA THR A 58 1.99 7.87 8.81
C THR A 58 0.60 8.04 8.21
N ALA A 59 0.47 7.99 6.89
CA ALA A 59 -0.80 8.22 6.21
C ALA A 59 -1.00 7.27 5.04
N ILE A 60 -2.20 6.70 4.96
CA ILE A 60 -2.65 5.90 3.84
C ILE A 60 -4.02 6.45 3.46
N GLU A 61 -4.15 6.93 2.22
CA GLU A 61 -5.34 7.64 1.78
C GLU A 61 -6.40 6.71 1.20
N PHE A 62 -7.54 7.29 0.83
CA PHE A 62 -8.72 6.59 0.35
C PHE A 62 -8.40 5.54 -0.72
N GLY A 63 -8.91 4.34 -0.53
CA GLY A 63 -8.89 3.29 -1.56
C GLY A 63 -7.51 2.85 -2.03
N ALA A 64 -6.46 3.07 -1.21
CA ALA A 64 -5.08 2.82 -1.63
C ALA A 64 -4.86 1.41 -2.19
N PHE A 65 -5.55 0.42 -1.67
CA PHE A 65 -5.43 -0.99 -2.07
C PHE A 65 -6.72 -1.56 -2.63
N MET A 66 -7.62 -0.70 -3.09
CA MET A 66 -8.92 -1.11 -3.62
C MET A 66 -8.74 -2.04 -4.83
N GLY A 67 -9.40 -3.19 -4.82
CA GLY A 67 -9.31 -4.13 -5.94
C GLY A 67 -8.03 -4.97 -5.96
N CYS A 68 -7.23 -4.96 -4.91
CA CYS A 68 -6.07 -5.84 -4.78
C CYS A 68 -6.52 -7.20 -4.23
N ASP A 69 -7.22 -7.97 -5.06
CA ASP A 69 -7.94 -9.15 -4.60
C ASP A 69 -7.02 -10.30 -4.16
N ASN A 70 -5.79 -10.33 -4.66
CA ASN A 70 -4.82 -11.36 -4.30
C ASN A 70 -3.88 -10.93 -3.17
N LEU A 71 -3.99 -9.70 -2.72
CA LEU A 71 -3.19 -9.22 -1.59
C LEU A 71 -3.71 -9.87 -0.31
N ARG A 72 -2.81 -10.50 0.43
CA ARG A 72 -3.17 -11.20 1.64
C ARG A 72 -3.20 -10.30 2.84
N TYR A 73 -2.11 -9.56 3.06
CA TYR A 73 -1.98 -8.61 4.17
C TYR A 73 -1.17 -7.41 3.74
N VAL A 74 -1.46 -6.29 4.37
CA VAL A 74 -0.59 -5.12 4.37
C VAL A 74 -0.02 -5.03 5.79
N LEU A 75 1.28 -5.18 5.93
CA LEU A 75 1.94 -5.26 7.23
C LEU A 75 2.59 -3.92 7.56
N ALA A 76 2.09 -3.28 8.62
CA ALA A 76 2.65 -2.03 9.13
C ALA A 76 3.50 -2.31 10.36
N THR A 77 4.66 -1.66 10.43
CA THR A 77 5.55 -1.79 11.59
C THR A 77 5.38 -0.56 12.49
N GLY A 78 5.16 -0.81 13.78
CA GLY A 78 4.94 0.25 14.75
C GLY A 78 3.52 0.83 14.68
N ASN A 79 3.30 1.92 15.39
CA ASN A 79 1.98 2.54 15.53
C ASN A 79 1.98 4.00 15.05
N LYS A 80 2.69 4.29 13.96
CA LYS A 80 2.84 5.67 13.50
C LYS A 80 1.77 6.11 12.51
N ILE A 81 0.90 5.20 12.06
CA ILE A 81 -0.15 5.56 11.12
C ILE A 81 -1.24 6.32 11.86
N THR A 82 -1.40 7.59 11.52
CA THR A 82 -2.39 8.48 12.12
C THR A 82 -3.53 8.83 11.18
N THR A 83 -3.34 8.62 9.88
CA THR A 83 -4.36 8.90 8.86
C THR A 83 -4.64 7.62 8.09
N LEU A 84 -5.87 7.14 8.16
CA LEU A 84 -6.35 6.02 7.35
C LEU A 84 -7.58 6.48 6.57
N GLY A 85 -7.47 6.47 5.26
CA GLY A 85 -8.60 6.78 4.40
C GLY A 85 -9.65 5.69 4.42
N ASP A 86 -10.84 6.01 3.93
CA ASP A 86 -11.94 5.07 3.85
C ASP A 86 -11.72 4.06 2.72
N ASN A 87 -12.36 2.90 2.87
CA ASN A 87 -12.41 1.88 1.82
C ASN A 87 -11.03 1.47 1.29
N LEU A 88 -10.06 1.31 2.20
CA LEU A 88 -8.68 1.00 1.81
C LEU A 88 -8.58 -0.21 0.87
N PHE A 89 -9.40 -1.23 1.08
CA PHE A 89 -9.38 -2.46 0.29
C PHE A 89 -10.62 -2.62 -0.59
N GLY A 90 -11.50 -1.64 -0.59
CA GLY A 90 -12.74 -1.63 -1.35
C GLY A 90 -13.95 -1.48 -0.45
N GLU A 91 -15.06 -1.02 -1.03
CA GLU A 91 -16.30 -0.84 -0.31
C GLU A 91 -16.80 -2.18 0.22
N GLY A 92 -17.02 -2.26 1.54
CA GLY A 92 -17.49 -3.50 2.16
C GLY A 92 -16.44 -4.58 2.33
N VAL A 93 -15.19 -4.35 1.90
CA VAL A 93 -14.11 -5.32 2.03
C VAL A 93 -13.44 -5.15 3.39
N PRO A 94 -13.32 -6.23 4.19
CA PRO A 94 -12.64 -6.14 5.48
C PRO A 94 -11.18 -5.70 5.34
N SER A 95 -10.68 -5.02 6.36
CA SER A 95 -9.30 -4.54 6.37
C SER A 95 -8.32 -5.71 6.40
N LYS A 96 -7.29 -5.61 5.54
CA LYS A 96 -6.15 -6.54 5.52
C LYS A 96 -4.91 -5.91 6.15
N LEU A 97 -5.07 -4.75 6.81
CA LEU A 97 -3.97 -4.07 7.48
C LEU A 97 -3.68 -4.73 8.82
N VAL A 98 -2.43 -5.13 9.01
CA VAL A 98 -1.96 -5.79 10.22
C VAL A 98 -0.78 -5.00 10.77
N TYR A 99 -0.78 -4.79 12.08
CA TYR A 99 0.31 -4.08 12.75
C TYR A 99 1.28 -5.08 13.38
N LYS A 100 2.53 -4.98 13.00
CA LYS A 100 3.61 -5.77 13.59
C LYS A 100 4.23 -4.98 14.73
N LYS A 101 4.37 -5.62 15.87
CA LYS A 101 5.03 -5.01 17.02
C LYS A 101 6.54 -5.01 16.88
#